data_65045ca9a5becbf996dfcf33958efbdb
#
_entry.id   65045ca9a5becbf996dfcf33958efbdb
#
_cell.length_a   1.000
_cell.length_b   1.000
_cell.length_c   1.000
_cell.angle_alpha   90.00
_cell.angle_beta   90.00
_cell.angle_gamma   90.00
#
_symmetry.space_group_name_H-M   'P 1'
#
loop_
_entity.id
_entity.type
_entity.pdbx_description
1 polymer ?
#
loop_
_entity_poly.entity_id
_entity_poly.type
_entity_poly.pdbx_seq_one_letter_code
_entity_poly.pdbx_strand_id
1 'polypeptide(L)'
;MSDKPNPKFLGQNAALPQTPEEAELDYVPNPRAGTLYLVRFVAPEFTSLCPVTGQPDFAHLVIDYAPDATIVESKSLKLFLGSFRNHAAFHEDCTVGIGQRLFDEMKPKWLRIGGYW
;
A
#
# COMPACT_ATOMS: atom_id res chain seq x y z
N MET A 1 -18.41 15.33 -15.80
CA MET A 1 -17.11 14.84 -15.37
C MET A 1 -16.63 15.59 -14.14
N SER A 2 -16.16 14.89 -13.19
CA SER A 2 -15.64 15.51 -11.97
C SER A 2 -14.29 16.17 -12.23
N ASP A 3 -14.08 17.36 -11.66
CA ASP A 3 -12.78 18.02 -11.67
C ASP A 3 -11.87 17.47 -10.59
N LYS A 4 -12.38 16.60 -9.74
CA LYS A 4 -11.59 15.97 -8.71
C LYS A 4 -10.70 14.90 -9.32
N PRO A 5 -9.56 14.58 -8.70
CA PRO A 5 -8.79 13.43 -9.11
C PRO A 5 -9.68 12.19 -9.17
N ASN A 6 -9.55 11.45 -10.25
CA ASN A 6 -10.35 10.26 -10.48
C ASN A 6 -9.46 9.05 -10.24
N PRO A 7 -9.53 8.42 -9.07
CA PRO A 7 -8.73 7.22 -8.82
C PRO A 7 -9.01 6.17 -9.89
N LYS A 8 -7.97 5.56 -10.41
CA LYS A 8 -8.08 4.61 -11.52
C LYS A 8 -8.99 3.44 -11.21
N PHE A 9 -8.96 2.98 -9.97
CA PHE A 9 -9.57 1.71 -9.60
C PHE A 9 -10.84 1.87 -8.79
N LEU A 10 -11.13 3.06 -8.31
CA LEU A 10 -12.28 3.29 -7.45
C LEU A 10 -13.57 3.10 -8.25
N GLY A 11 -14.44 2.21 -7.77
CA GLY A 11 -15.72 1.93 -8.42
C GLY A 11 -15.64 1.16 -9.73
N GLN A 12 -14.46 0.63 -10.06
CA GLN A 12 -14.26 -0.13 -11.29
C GLN A 12 -13.72 -1.52 -11.00
N ASN A 13 -14.02 -2.44 -11.92
CA ASN A 13 -13.35 -3.74 -11.91
C ASN A 13 -11.95 -3.56 -12.44
N ALA A 14 -10.97 -4.10 -11.72
CA ALA A 14 -9.58 -3.99 -12.12
C ALA A 14 -8.91 -5.35 -12.02
N ALA A 15 -8.05 -5.66 -12.98
CA ALA A 15 -7.23 -6.86 -12.92
C ALA A 15 -6.21 -6.73 -11.80
N LEU A 16 -5.96 -7.83 -11.09
CA LEU A 16 -4.92 -7.85 -10.06
C LEU A 16 -3.55 -7.73 -10.74
N PRO A 17 -2.70 -6.77 -10.34
CA PRO A 17 -1.36 -6.68 -10.89
C PRO A 17 -0.55 -7.92 -10.53
N GLN A 18 0.29 -8.36 -11.46
CA GLN A 18 1.08 -9.59 -11.29
C GLN A 18 2.33 -9.36 -10.45
N THR A 19 2.86 -8.16 -10.45
CA THR A 19 4.08 -7.81 -9.72
C THR A 19 3.90 -6.47 -9.03
N PRO A 20 4.65 -6.21 -7.94
CA PRO A 20 4.61 -4.91 -7.29
C PRO A 20 5.00 -3.75 -8.21
N GLU A 21 5.89 -4.00 -9.19
CA GLU A 21 6.31 -2.99 -10.14
C GLU A 21 5.19 -2.57 -11.08
N GLU A 22 4.28 -3.49 -11.43
CA GLU A 22 3.12 -3.17 -12.26
C GLU A 22 2.04 -2.43 -11.50
N ALA A 23 2.00 -2.58 -10.18
CA ALA A 23 0.93 -2.01 -9.38
C ALA A 23 1.04 -0.50 -9.34
N GLU A 24 -0.10 0.16 -9.49
CA GLU A 24 -0.20 1.61 -9.36
C GLU A 24 -1.02 1.94 -8.13
N LEU A 25 -0.58 2.95 -7.40
CA LEU A 25 -1.29 3.45 -6.22
C LEU A 25 -1.95 4.76 -6.60
N ASP A 26 -3.21 4.90 -6.21
CA ASP A 26 -3.96 6.12 -6.38
C ASP A 26 -3.94 6.94 -5.11
N TYR A 27 -3.85 8.25 -5.25
CA TYR A 27 -3.87 9.18 -4.13
C TYR A 27 -4.93 10.23 -4.40
N VAL A 28 -5.66 10.61 -3.36
CA VAL A 28 -6.70 11.63 -3.46
C VAL A 28 -6.40 12.75 -2.47
N PRO A 29 -6.96 13.96 -2.70
CA PRO A 29 -6.73 15.05 -1.76
C PRO A 29 -7.17 14.68 -0.34
N ASN A 30 -6.37 15.08 0.63
CA ASN A 30 -6.70 14.87 2.03
C ASN A 30 -7.94 15.73 2.39
N PRO A 31 -9.07 15.11 2.76
CA PRO A 31 -10.29 15.86 3.04
C PRO A 31 -10.23 16.70 4.32
N ARG A 32 -9.22 16.51 5.14
CA ARG A 32 -9.03 17.23 6.39
C ARG A 32 -7.61 17.73 6.52
N ALA A 33 -7.11 18.39 5.47
CA ALA A 33 -5.69 18.77 5.36
C ALA A 33 -5.21 19.67 6.52
N GLY A 34 -6.10 20.42 7.16
CA GLY A 34 -5.73 21.25 8.29
C GLY A 34 -5.69 20.54 9.63
N THR A 35 -6.01 19.27 9.68
CA THR A 35 -6.11 18.50 10.93
C THR A 35 -4.98 17.47 10.99
N LEU A 36 -4.29 17.41 12.12
CA LEU A 36 -3.33 16.35 12.36
C LEU A 36 -4.08 15.11 12.84
N TYR A 37 -3.97 14.01 12.08
CA TYR A 37 -4.61 12.75 12.45
C TYR A 37 -3.80 11.59 11.89
N LEU A 38 -4.08 10.39 12.37
CA LEU A 38 -3.43 9.17 11.92
C LEU A 38 -4.43 8.30 11.17
N VAL A 39 -3.95 7.69 10.08
CA VAL A 39 -4.66 6.65 9.34
C VAL A 39 -3.96 5.33 9.63
N ARG A 40 -4.73 4.29 9.87
CA ARG A 40 -4.18 2.94 10.02
C ARG A 40 -4.84 2.00 9.04
N PHE A 41 -4.01 1.28 8.30
CA PHE A 41 -4.44 0.13 7.51
C PHE A 41 -3.85 -1.13 8.11
N VAL A 42 -4.67 -2.18 8.17
CA VAL A 42 -4.24 -3.48 8.63
C VAL A 42 -4.49 -4.49 7.54
N ALA A 43 -3.46 -5.23 7.16
CA ALA A 43 -3.57 -6.30 6.17
C ALA A 43 -3.14 -7.61 6.84
N PRO A 44 -4.07 -8.37 7.42
CA PRO A 44 -3.71 -9.56 8.20
C PRO A 44 -3.35 -10.77 7.33
N GLU A 45 -3.66 -10.73 6.05
CA GLU A 45 -3.42 -11.84 5.14
C GLU A 45 -2.39 -11.52 4.06
N PHE A 46 -1.47 -10.61 4.32
CA PHE A 46 -0.42 -10.29 3.37
C PHE A 46 0.42 -11.54 3.05
N THR A 47 0.70 -11.75 1.77
CA THR A 47 1.42 -12.94 1.30
C THR A 47 2.51 -12.53 0.33
N SER A 48 3.69 -13.13 0.49
CA SER A 48 4.77 -13.07 -0.49
C SER A 48 5.38 -14.48 -0.61
N LEU A 49 6.43 -14.63 -1.41
CA LEU A 49 7.11 -15.91 -1.53
C LEU A 49 8.49 -15.82 -0.87
N CYS A 50 8.87 -16.91 -0.22
CA CYS A 50 10.22 -17.06 0.28
C CYS A 50 11.18 -17.19 -0.91
N PRO A 51 12.25 -16.36 -1.00
CA PRO A 51 13.18 -16.45 -2.13
C PRO A 51 14.04 -17.72 -2.11
N VAL A 52 14.08 -18.43 -0.98
CA VAL A 52 14.87 -19.64 -0.85
C VAL A 52 14.04 -20.89 -1.17
N THR A 53 12.85 -20.99 -0.59
CA THR A 53 12.01 -22.19 -0.70
C THR A 53 10.92 -22.08 -1.76
N GLY A 54 10.59 -20.87 -2.20
CA GLY A 54 9.48 -20.63 -3.12
C GLY A 54 8.11 -20.82 -2.48
N GLN A 55 8.05 -21.04 -1.18
CA GLN A 55 6.79 -21.24 -0.48
C GLN A 55 6.21 -19.91 -0.01
N PRO A 56 4.89 -19.85 0.23
CA PRO A 56 4.28 -18.63 0.71
C PRO A 56 4.74 -18.26 2.12
N ASP A 57 5.03 -16.98 2.29
CA ASP A 57 5.23 -16.36 3.60
C ASP A 57 4.03 -15.47 3.89
N PHE A 58 3.61 -15.43 5.14
CA PHE A 58 2.44 -14.67 5.54
C PHE A 58 2.82 -13.62 6.58
N ALA A 59 2.17 -12.47 6.51
CA ALA A 59 2.40 -11.40 7.46
C ALA A 59 1.12 -10.67 7.80
N HIS A 60 1.10 -10.13 9.00
CA HIS A 60 0.14 -9.14 9.41
C HIS A 60 0.83 -7.78 9.25
N LEU A 61 0.42 -7.01 8.27
CA LEU A 61 0.99 -5.68 8.04
C LEU A 61 0.14 -4.62 8.71
N VAL A 62 0.81 -3.68 9.35
CA VAL A 62 0.16 -2.50 9.94
C VAL A 62 0.85 -1.27 9.37
N ILE A 63 0.09 -0.42 8.71
CA ILE A 63 0.60 0.81 8.11
C ILE A 63 -0.09 1.97 8.81
N ASP A 64 0.69 2.81 9.47
CA ASP A 64 0.21 4.03 10.13
C ASP A 64 0.83 5.23 9.46
N TYR A 65 0.04 6.25 9.17
CA TYR A 65 0.62 7.48 8.65
C TYR A 65 -0.20 8.70 9.04
N ALA A 66 0.48 9.84 9.10
CA ALA A 66 -0.16 11.15 9.29
C ALA A 66 -0.17 11.84 7.92
N PRO A 67 -1.32 11.97 7.27
CA PRO A 67 -1.36 12.53 5.92
C PRO A 67 -1.07 14.03 5.93
N ASP A 68 -0.49 14.50 4.84
CA ASP A 68 -0.33 15.91 4.54
C ASP A 68 -1.33 16.32 3.46
N ALA A 69 -0.88 16.48 2.23
CA ALA A 69 -1.73 16.95 1.15
C ALA A 69 -2.66 15.87 0.60
N THR A 70 -2.25 14.60 0.66
CA THR A 70 -2.98 13.50 0.04
C THR A 70 -3.14 12.33 0.99
N ILE A 71 -4.12 11.47 0.67
CA ILE A 71 -4.28 10.16 1.30
C ILE A 71 -4.23 9.08 0.23
N VAL A 72 -3.82 7.88 0.59
CA VAL A 72 -3.84 6.75 -0.34
C VAL A 72 -5.25 6.19 -0.46
N GLU A 73 -5.65 5.87 -1.68
CA GLU A 73 -6.94 5.26 -1.95
C GLU A 73 -6.88 3.77 -1.60
N SER A 74 -7.81 3.29 -0.80
CA SER A 74 -7.72 1.96 -0.17
C SER A 74 -7.80 0.79 -1.14
N LYS A 75 -8.57 0.92 -2.22
CA LYS A 75 -8.66 -0.16 -3.21
C LYS A 75 -7.35 -0.34 -3.95
N SER A 76 -6.71 0.76 -4.34
CA SER A 76 -5.40 0.69 -5.00
C SER A 76 -4.34 0.11 -4.07
N LEU A 77 -4.41 0.46 -2.78
CA LEU A 77 -3.51 -0.11 -1.79
C LEU A 77 -3.72 -1.62 -1.68
N LYS A 78 -4.95 -2.08 -1.65
CA LYS A 78 -5.26 -3.51 -1.59
C LYS A 78 -4.69 -4.25 -2.81
N LEU A 79 -4.85 -3.69 -3.99
CA LEU A 79 -4.31 -4.28 -5.22
C LEU A 79 -2.78 -4.31 -5.20
N PHE A 80 -2.17 -3.24 -4.72
CA PHE A 80 -0.72 -3.19 -4.58
C PHE A 80 -0.21 -4.27 -3.62
N LEU A 81 -0.82 -4.39 -2.44
CA LEU A 81 -0.42 -5.41 -1.48
C LEU A 81 -0.64 -6.82 -2.03
N GLY A 82 -1.72 -7.03 -2.77
CA GLY A 82 -2.00 -8.32 -3.42
C GLY A 82 -1.00 -8.68 -4.50
N SER A 83 -0.33 -7.70 -5.09
CA SER A 83 0.66 -7.92 -6.14
C SER A 83 1.92 -8.66 -5.65
N PHE A 84 2.13 -8.72 -4.34
CA PHE A 84 3.26 -9.42 -3.75
C PHE A 84 3.05 -10.93 -3.66
N ARG A 85 1.85 -11.41 -3.95
CA ARG A 85 1.50 -12.82 -3.76
C ARG A 85 2.47 -13.80 -4.41
N ASN A 86 2.96 -13.46 -5.59
CA ASN A 86 3.92 -14.29 -6.32
C ASN A 86 5.30 -13.65 -6.42
N HIS A 87 5.57 -12.69 -5.54
CA HIS A 87 6.83 -11.96 -5.54
C HIS A 87 7.76 -12.52 -4.48
N ALA A 88 8.90 -13.03 -4.89
CA ALA A 88 9.89 -13.59 -3.97
C ALA A 88 10.78 -12.50 -3.41
N ALA A 89 10.76 -12.31 -2.10
CA ALA A 89 11.57 -11.31 -1.45
C ALA A 89 11.68 -11.61 0.05
N PHE A 90 12.74 -11.13 0.66
CA PHE A 90 12.89 -11.21 2.10
C PHE A 90 11.81 -10.39 2.80
N HIS A 91 11.45 -10.78 4.03
CA HIS A 91 10.44 -10.10 4.84
C HIS A 91 10.76 -8.62 4.99
N GLU A 92 12.00 -8.31 5.28
CA GLU A 92 12.46 -6.94 5.48
C GLU A 92 12.34 -6.12 4.20
N ASP A 93 12.69 -6.70 3.08
CA ASP A 93 12.60 -6.02 1.78
C ASP A 93 11.15 -5.71 1.41
N CYS A 94 10.23 -6.66 1.63
CA CYS A 94 8.81 -6.42 1.44
C CYS A 94 8.31 -5.28 2.33
N THR A 95 8.59 -5.38 3.61
CA THR A 95 8.06 -4.42 4.59
C THR A 95 8.60 -3.02 4.35
N VAL A 96 9.92 -2.90 4.23
CA VAL A 96 10.55 -1.60 4.03
C VAL A 96 10.20 -1.01 2.67
N GLY A 97 10.17 -1.86 1.63
CA GLY A 97 9.83 -1.41 0.28
C GLY A 97 8.42 -0.85 0.17
N ILE A 98 7.45 -1.49 0.82
CA ILE A 98 6.07 -1.00 0.85
C ILE A 98 6.02 0.37 1.53
N GLY A 99 6.64 0.50 2.69
CA GLY A 99 6.65 1.76 3.42
C GLY A 99 7.35 2.87 2.65
N GLN A 100 8.48 2.54 2.03
CA GLN A 100 9.25 3.52 1.27
C GLN A 100 8.47 4.04 0.07
N ARG A 101 7.81 3.15 -0.65
CA ARG A 101 7.02 3.57 -1.81
C ARG A 101 5.87 4.49 -1.42
N LEU A 102 5.14 4.12 -0.36
CA LEU A 102 4.05 4.97 0.13
C LEU A 102 4.57 6.32 0.58
N PHE A 103 5.70 6.33 1.27
CA PHE A 103 6.28 7.58 1.76
C PHE A 103 6.71 8.49 0.59
N ASP A 104 7.39 7.92 -0.38
CA ASP A 104 7.90 8.69 -1.52
C ASP A 104 6.79 9.26 -2.38
N GLU A 105 5.72 8.51 -2.59
CA GLU A 105 4.62 8.93 -3.47
C GLU A 105 3.63 9.84 -2.78
N MET A 106 3.31 9.57 -1.53
CA MET A 106 2.29 10.32 -0.79
C MET A 106 2.87 11.51 -0.04
N LYS A 107 4.12 11.44 0.39
CA LYS A 107 4.81 12.47 1.17
C LYS A 107 4.01 12.85 2.44
N PRO A 108 3.71 11.87 3.28
CA PRO A 108 3.00 12.16 4.53
C PRO A 108 3.91 12.90 5.50
N LYS A 109 3.31 13.46 6.54
CA LYS A 109 4.08 14.06 7.63
C LYS A 109 4.89 13.02 8.38
N TRP A 110 4.39 11.80 8.42
CA TRP A 110 4.97 10.70 9.19
C TRP A 110 4.38 9.39 8.69
N LEU A 111 5.19 8.34 8.72
CA LEU A 111 4.72 7.00 8.33
C LEU A 111 5.48 5.95 9.13
N ARG A 112 4.77 4.94 9.57
CA ARG A 112 5.36 3.75 10.18
C ARG A 112 4.71 2.52 9.57
N ILE A 113 5.55 1.51 9.29
CA ILE A 113 5.03 0.21 8.87
C ILE A 113 5.58 -0.86 9.79
N GLY A 114 4.72 -1.79 10.19
CA GLY A 114 5.11 -2.97 10.91
C GLY A 114 4.74 -4.21 10.13
N GLY A 115 5.71 -5.11 9.93
CA GLY A 115 5.46 -6.41 9.35
C GLY A 115 5.65 -7.48 10.41
N TYR A 116 4.60 -8.23 10.69
CA TYR A 116 4.60 -9.29 11.69
C TYR A 116 4.45 -10.61 10.97
N TRP A 117 5.57 -11.18 10.67
CA TRP A 117 5.69 -12.40 9.86
C TRP A 117 5.56 -13.67 10.69
#